data_81c7b1bb5f8ce00a6b7fbe9f5cd34175
#
_entry.id   81c7b1bb5f8ce00a6b7fbe9f5cd34175
#
_cell.length_a   1.000
_cell.length_b   1.000
_cell.length_c   1.000
_cell.angle_alpha   90.00
_cell.angle_beta   90.00
_cell.angle_gamma   90.00
#
_symmetry.space_group_name_H-M   'P 1'
#
loop_
_entity.id
_entity.type
_entity.pdbx_description
1 polymer ?
#
loop_
_entity_poly.entity_id
_entity_poly.type
_entity_poly.pdbx_seq_one_letter_code
_entity_poly.pdbx_strand_id
1 'polypeptide(L)'
;MERPIIKLIECPRDAMQGWKNFIPTEKKIEYINSLLKVGFDTIDFGSFVSAKAIPQMADTAEVVRSLESGVGNTKLLSIVANLRGAEEASVFDQITYLGFPFSVSETFQQRNTNSSIEESLKRVEEIQNLCINKNKKLVIYISMAFGNPYNDLYDEDIVFNWVEKLVEMDIDIISLADTVGVATPEQVYDMTSYLVESLPATEVGVHLHSTFENWQQKLDAAVKAGCNRFDGALKGIGG
;
A
#
# COMPACT_ATOMS: atom_id res chain seq x y z
N MET A 1 10.43 -18.01 -22.26
CA MET A 1 9.92 -16.84 -21.54
C MET A 1 10.44 -16.95 -20.11
N GLU A 2 11.15 -15.95 -19.63
CA GLU A 2 11.54 -15.86 -18.22
C GLU A 2 10.26 -15.72 -17.38
N ARG A 3 10.22 -16.41 -16.25
CA ARG A 3 9.08 -16.27 -15.31
C ARG A 3 9.14 -14.87 -14.70
N PRO A 4 8.02 -14.14 -14.59
CA PRO A 4 8.02 -12.86 -13.91
C PRO A 4 8.50 -13.03 -12.46
N ILE A 5 9.34 -12.11 -12.00
CA ILE A 5 9.78 -12.08 -10.60
C ILE A 5 8.60 -11.67 -9.74
N ILE A 6 8.17 -12.52 -8.84
CA ILE A 6 7.12 -12.20 -7.87
C ILE A 6 7.71 -11.38 -6.74
N LYS A 7 7.11 -10.24 -6.45
CA LYS A 7 7.42 -9.37 -5.32
C LYS A 7 6.42 -9.61 -4.20
N LEU A 8 6.92 -10.03 -3.06
CA LEU A 8 6.13 -10.17 -1.84
C LEU A 8 6.41 -8.98 -0.92
N ILE A 9 5.35 -8.30 -0.54
CA ILE A 9 5.39 -7.15 0.37
C ILE A 9 4.78 -7.59 1.69
N GLU A 10 5.60 -7.66 2.73
CA GLU A 10 5.14 -7.95 4.08
C GLU A 10 4.64 -6.68 4.75
N CYS A 11 3.45 -6.73 5.35
CA CYS A 11 2.74 -5.57 5.89
C CYS A 11 2.60 -5.61 7.43
N PRO A 12 3.70 -5.64 8.22
CA PRO A 12 3.62 -5.62 9.68
C PRO A 12 2.97 -4.36 10.23
N ARG A 13 3.07 -3.22 9.54
CA ARG A 13 2.39 -1.99 9.92
C ARG A 13 0.88 -2.18 9.96
N ASP A 14 0.33 -2.77 8.91
CA ASP A 14 -1.12 -3.02 8.80
C ASP A 14 -1.59 -4.00 9.87
N ALA A 15 -0.85 -5.08 10.07
CA ALA A 15 -1.10 -6.05 11.12
C ALA A 15 -1.11 -5.43 12.53
N MET A 16 -0.25 -4.45 12.80
CA MET A 16 -0.09 -3.86 14.13
C MET A 16 -1.02 -2.67 14.39
N GLN A 17 -1.39 -1.90 13.37
CA GLN A 17 -2.04 -0.58 13.56
C GLN A 17 -3.35 -0.64 14.35
N GLY A 18 -4.10 -1.73 14.26
CA GLY A 18 -5.38 -1.93 14.95
C GLY A 18 -5.26 -2.53 16.36
N TRP A 19 -4.06 -2.84 16.84
CA TRP A 19 -3.91 -3.44 18.18
C TRP A 19 -4.20 -2.45 19.27
N LYS A 20 -5.01 -2.88 20.27
CA LYS A 20 -5.47 -2.03 21.38
C LYS A 20 -4.34 -1.60 22.31
N ASN A 21 -3.44 -2.52 22.61
CA ASN A 21 -2.30 -2.25 23.49
C ASN A 21 -1.11 -1.79 22.64
N PHE A 22 -0.47 -0.69 23.06
CA PHE A 22 0.72 -0.21 22.38
C PHE A 22 1.81 -1.30 22.40
N ILE A 23 2.31 -1.65 21.23
CA ILE A 23 3.42 -2.59 21.07
C ILE A 23 4.70 -1.82 21.39
N PRO A 24 5.53 -2.25 22.35
CA PRO A 24 6.78 -1.55 22.67
C PRO A 24 7.67 -1.38 21.44
N THR A 25 8.31 -0.23 21.32
CA THR A 25 9.18 0.14 20.20
C THR A 25 10.26 -0.91 19.94
N GLU A 26 10.87 -1.42 20.99
CA GLU A 26 11.91 -2.46 20.90
C GLU A 26 11.37 -3.74 20.28
N LYS A 27 10.10 -4.09 20.53
CA LYS A 27 9.47 -5.27 19.93
C LYS A 27 9.19 -5.08 18.44
N LYS A 28 8.82 -3.87 18.03
CA LYS A 28 8.68 -3.54 16.60
C LYS A 28 10.03 -3.62 15.91
N ILE A 29 11.09 -3.06 16.49
CA ILE A 29 12.46 -3.11 15.97
C ILE A 29 12.92 -4.56 15.83
N GLU A 30 12.77 -5.39 16.87
CA GLU A 30 13.14 -6.80 16.86
C GLU A 30 12.41 -7.57 15.75
N TYR A 31 11.10 -7.33 15.62
CA TYR A 31 10.26 -7.99 14.61
C TYR A 31 10.66 -7.59 13.20
N ILE A 32 10.79 -6.29 12.92
CA ILE A 32 11.14 -5.81 11.58
C ILE A 32 12.56 -6.25 11.19
N ASN A 33 13.53 -6.21 12.12
CA ASN A 33 14.87 -6.74 11.88
C ASN A 33 14.85 -8.26 11.55
N SER A 34 13.92 -9.00 12.13
CA SER A 34 13.74 -10.42 11.80
C SER A 34 13.18 -10.59 10.38
N LEU A 35 12.22 -9.75 9.99
CA LEU A 35 11.64 -9.74 8.63
C LEU A 35 12.66 -9.35 7.56
N LEU A 36 13.56 -8.41 7.85
CA LEU A 36 14.64 -8.00 6.93
C LEU A 36 15.54 -9.18 6.52
N LYS A 37 15.64 -10.21 7.35
CA LYS A 37 16.45 -11.43 7.11
C LYS A 37 15.71 -12.50 6.29
N VAL A 38 14.39 -12.34 6.08
CA VAL A 38 13.57 -13.33 5.36
C VAL A 38 13.73 -13.23 3.83
N GLY A 39 13.94 -12.01 3.31
CA GLY A 39 14.11 -11.79 1.88
C GLY A 39 12.83 -11.37 1.16
N PHE A 40 11.88 -10.74 1.84
CA PHE A 40 10.77 -10.03 1.18
C PHE A 40 11.30 -8.96 0.23
N ASP A 41 10.60 -8.66 -0.86
CA ASP A 41 10.97 -7.53 -1.72
C ASP A 41 10.88 -6.21 -0.95
N THR A 42 9.78 -6.03 -0.22
CA THR A 42 9.49 -4.81 0.52
C THR A 42 8.83 -5.14 1.87
N ILE A 43 9.06 -4.31 2.88
CA ILE A 43 8.36 -4.35 4.16
C ILE A 43 7.65 -3.01 4.35
N ASP A 44 6.31 -3.02 4.46
CA ASP A 44 5.50 -1.92 4.96
C ASP A 44 5.61 -1.87 6.48
N PHE A 45 6.65 -1.16 6.96
CA PHE A 45 7.11 -1.26 8.34
C PHE A 45 6.46 -0.26 9.30
N GLY A 46 5.89 0.84 8.78
CA GLY A 46 5.43 1.93 9.63
C GLY A 46 4.65 3.01 8.88
N SER A 47 4.29 4.07 9.60
CA SER A 47 3.49 5.15 9.07
C SER A 47 3.87 6.49 9.67
N PHE A 48 3.97 7.53 8.84
CA PHE A 48 4.12 8.93 9.25
C PHE A 48 2.77 9.67 9.19
N VAL A 49 1.73 8.99 9.61
CA VAL A 49 0.40 9.56 9.84
C VAL A 49 0.35 10.11 11.27
N SER A 50 -0.60 11.02 11.53
CA SER A 50 -0.76 11.59 12.87
C SER A 50 -0.89 10.52 13.96
N ALA A 51 -0.09 10.63 15.03
CA ALA A 51 -0.17 9.76 16.21
C ALA A 51 -1.57 9.76 16.87
N LYS A 52 -2.36 10.82 16.66
CA LYS A 52 -3.76 10.87 17.11
C LYS A 52 -4.63 9.92 16.31
N ALA A 53 -4.36 9.77 15.01
CA ALA A 53 -5.12 8.87 14.12
C ALA A 53 -4.66 7.41 14.32
N ILE A 54 -3.35 7.17 14.36
CA ILE A 54 -2.77 5.83 14.52
C ILE A 54 -1.73 5.84 15.65
N PRO A 55 -2.17 5.74 16.93
CA PRO A 55 -1.25 5.78 18.07
C PRO A 55 -0.16 4.71 18.03
N GLN A 56 -0.48 3.55 17.47
CA GLN A 56 0.45 2.42 17.33
C GLN A 56 1.71 2.77 16.51
N MET A 57 1.61 3.74 15.59
CA MET A 57 2.70 4.12 14.68
C MET A 57 3.42 5.42 15.12
N ALA A 58 3.15 5.92 16.32
CA ALA A 58 3.74 7.17 16.82
C ALA A 58 5.28 7.13 16.90
N ASP A 59 5.85 5.95 17.01
CA ASP A 59 7.28 5.67 17.15
C ASP A 59 7.99 5.27 15.85
N THR A 60 7.32 5.37 14.69
CA THR A 60 7.87 4.94 13.38
C THR A 60 9.25 5.55 13.10
N ALA A 61 9.46 6.82 13.43
CA ALA A 61 10.75 7.48 13.24
C ALA A 61 11.87 6.90 14.12
N GLU A 62 11.56 6.44 15.33
CA GLU A 62 12.51 5.77 16.22
C GLU A 62 12.81 4.36 15.72
N VAL A 63 11.76 3.64 15.29
CA VAL A 63 11.90 2.31 14.70
C VAL A 63 12.87 2.35 13.53
N VAL A 64 12.65 3.19 12.51
CA VAL A 64 13.50 3.20 11.31
C VAL A 64 14.95 3.57 11.62
N ARG A 65 15.21 4.47 12.58
CA ARG A 65 16.60 4.80 12.99
C ARG A 65 17.34 3.63 13.63
N SER A 66 16.60 2.70 14.20
CA SER A 66 17.14 1.58 14.98
C SER A 66 17.17 0.26 14.20
N LEU A 67 16.73 0.26 12.95
CA LEU A 67 16.80 -0.93 12.10
C LEU A 67 18.24 -1.25 11.71
N GLU A 68 18.54 -2.53 11.62
CA GLU A 68 19.83 -3.03 11.15
C GLU A 68 20.05 -2.59 9.68
N SER A 69 21.18 -1.95 9.41
CA SER A 69 21.55 -1.53 8.06
C SER A 69 22.30 -2.62 7.31
N GLY A 70 22.14 -2.69 5.98
CA GLY A 70 22.89 -3.61 5.13
C GLY A 70 22.45 -5.07 5.23
N VAL A 71 21.27 -5.34 5.71
CA VAL A 71 20.66 -6.68 5.77
C VAL A 71 19.85 -6.94 4.51
N GLY A 72 20.40 -7.73 3.58
CA GLY A 72 19.71 -8.12 2.35
C GLY A 72 19.42 -6.96 1.39
N ASN A 73 18.48 -7.21 0.46
CA ASN A 73 18.01 -6.24 -0.54
C ASN A 73 16.56 -5.79 -0.29
N THR A 74 16.00 -6.12 0.86
CA THR A 74 14.63 -5.77 1.23
C THR A 74 14.47 -4.26 1.37
N LYS A 75 13.48 -3.69 0.71
CA LYS A 75 13.18 -2.27 0.71
C LYS A 75 12.19 -1.95 1.83
N LEU A 76 12.23 -0.72 2.31
CA LEU A 76 11.27 -0.24 3.30
C LEU A 76 10.23 0.66 2.64
N LEU A 77 8.97 0.43 2.99
CA LEU A 77 7.82 1.25 2.66
C LEU A 77 7.22 1.83 3.93
N SER A 78 6.83 3.08 3.88
CA SER A 78 6.09 3.73 4.96
C SER A 78 4.85 4.45 4.43
N ILE A 79 3.74 4.31 5.13
CA ILE A 79 2.48 4.98 4.75
C ILE A 79 2.53 6.45 5.16
N VAL A 80 2.03 7.30 4.26
CA VAL A 80 1.83 8.74 4.46
C VAL A 80 0.42 9.14 4.03
N ALA A 81 -0.15 10.16 4.65
CA ALA A 81 -1.51 10.64 4.32
C ALA A 81 -1.53 12.10 3.82
N ASN A 82 -0.41 12.77 3.85
CA ASN A 82 -0.25 14.17 3.43
C ASN A 82 1.22 14.52 3.20
N LEU A 83 1.46 15.72 2.64
CA LEU A 83 2.79 16.22 2.33
C LEU A 83 3.71 16.28 3.57
N ARG A 84 3.20 16.72 4.73
CA ARG A 84 3.99 16.78 5.96
C ARG A 84 4.54 15.40 6.36
N GLY A 85 3.69 14.36 6.36
CA GLY A 85 4.14 13.00 6.66
C GLY A 85 5.13 12.48 5.63
N ALA A 86 4.97 12.85 4.36
CA ALA A 86 5.91 12.52 3.30
C ALA A 86 7.26 13.21 3.49
N GLU A 87 7.28 14.49 3.88
CA GLU A 87 8.51 15.23 4.24
C GLU A 87 9.23 14.56 5.42
N GLU A 88 8.48 14.25 6.50
CA GLU A 88 9.03 13.55 7.68
C GLU A 88 9.62 12.18 7.31
N ALA A 89 8.96 11.40 6.46
CA ALA A 89 9.44 10.10 6.00
C ALA A 89 10.65 10.21 5.07
N SER A 90 10.67 11.24 4.20
CA SER A 90 11.67 11.38 3.14
C SER A 90 13.09 11.68 3.64
N VAL A 91 13.25 12.09 4.91
CA VAL A 91 14.57 12.36 5.50
C VAL A 91 15.34 11.07 5.83
N PHE A 92 14.68 9.92 5.80
CA PHE A 92 15.30 8.63 6.08
C PHE A 92 15.73 7.94 4.79
N ASP A 93 17.03 7.81 4.58
CA ASP A 93 17.58 7.16 3.38
C ASP A 93 17.17 5.69 3.27
N GLN A 94 16.91 5.02 4.40
CA GLN A 94 16.47 3.63 4.46
C GLN A 94 15.07 3.42 3.83
N ILE A 95 14.21 4.43 3.82
CA ILE A 95 12.88 4.35 3.23
C ILE A 95 13.00 4.53 1.72
N THR A 96 12.61 3.50 0.98
CA THR A 96 12.59 3.51 -0.49
C THR A 96 11.25 3.98 -1.03
N TYR A 97 10.16 3.51 -0.43
CA TYR A 97 8.80 3.75 -0.90
C TYR A 97 7.99 4.57 0.10
N LEU A 98 7.22 5.52 -0.40
CA LEU A 98 6.11 6.14 0.32
C LEU A 98 4.80 5.55 -0.20
N GLY A 99 3.96 5.04 0.69
CA GLY A 99 2.64 4.51 0.35
C GLY A 99 1.55 5.53 0.65
N PHE A 100 0.68 5.81 -0.31
CA PHE A 100 -0.44 6.73 -0.12
C PHE A 100 -1.77 6.05 -0.41
N PRO A 101 -2.75 6.04 0.54
CA PRO A 101 -4.09 5.52 0.31
C PRO A 101 -4.93 6.55 -0.44
N PHE A 102 -5.27 6.24 -1.68
CA PHE A 102 -6.17 7.02 -2.54
C PHE A 102 -7.46 6.23 -2.74
N SER A 103 -8.61 6.77 -2.40
CA SER A 103 -9.87 6.05 -2.53
C SER A 103 -10.68 6.48 -3.75
N VAL A 104 -11.37 5.51 -4.34
CA VAL A 104 -12.39 5.79 -5.37
C VAL A 104 -13.79 6.00 -4.77
N SER A 105 -13.95 5.84 -3.46
CA SER A 105 -15.17 6.17 -2.69
C SER A 105 -14.97 7.51 -2.00
N GLU A 106 -15.82 8.49 -2.31
CA GLU A 106 -15.77 9.83 -1.72
C GLU A 106 -16.00 9.77 -0.21
N THR A 107 -16.98 8.96 0.22
CA THR A 107 -17.28 8.79 1.65
C THR A 107 -16.11 8.18 2.42
N PHE A 108 -15.44 7.18 1.84
CA PHE A 108 -14.25 6.60 2.48
C PHE A 108 -13.09 7.57 2.48
N GLN A 109 -12.86 8.28 1.39
CA GLN A 109 -11.79 9.27 1.27
C GLN A 109 -11.94 10.34 2.36
N GLN A 110 -13.16 10.88 2.52
CA GLN A 110 -13.46 11.86 3.56
C GLN A 110 -13.24 11.32 4.98
N ARG A 111 -13.63 10.07 5.24
CA ARG A 111 -13.46 9.44 6.57
C ARG A 111 -12.02 9.09 6.89
N ASN A 112 -11.27 8.64 5.89
CA ASN A 112 -9.90 8.12 6.08
C ASN A 112 -8.86 9.23 6.14
N THR A 113 -8.96 10.22 5.26
CA THR A 113 -7.93 11.28 5.12
C THR A 113 -8.47 12.69 5.32
N ASN A 114 -9.75 12.84 5.66
CA ASN A 114 -10.46 14.12 5.83
C ASN A 114 -10.26 15.05 4.62
N SER A 115 -10.47 14.50 3.42
CA SER A 115 -10.37 15.21 2.14
C SER A 115 -11.31 14.60 1.10
N SER A 116 -11.67 15.36 0.08
CA SER A 116 -12.30 14.84 -1.13
C SER A 116 -11.31 14.05 -1.97
N ILE A 117 -11.81 13.29 -2.96
CA ILE A 117 -10.95 12.59 -3.93
C ILE A 117 -10.12 13.61 -4.73
N GLU A 118 -10.73 14.72 -5.17
CA GLU A 118 -10.03 15.80 -5.91
C GLU A 118 -8.93 16.47 -5.07
N GLU A 119 -9.16 16.69 -3.77
CA GLU A 119 -8.12 17.20 -2.87
C GLU A 119 -7.02 16.18 -2.65
N SER A 120 -7.36 14.89 -2.58
CA SER A 120 -6.38 13.81 -2.50
C SER A 120 -5.51 13.71 -3.74
N LEU A 121 -6.07 13.92 -4.92
CA LEU A 121 -5.32 13.94 -6.17
C LEU A 121 -4.24 15.04 -6.15
N LYS A 122 -4.57 16.24 -5.67
CA LYS A 122 -3.59 17.33 -5.49
C LYS A 122 -2.48 16.97 -4.49
N ARG A 123 -2.85 16.30 -3.39
CA ARG A 123 -1.85 15.79 -2.42
C ARG A 123 -0.92 14.75 -3.04
N VAL A 124 -1.46 13.87 -3.89
CA VAL A 124 -0.64 12.90 -4.63
C VAL A 124 0.38 13.61 -5.51
N GLU A 125 -0.02 14.65 -6.25
CA GLU A 125 0.89 15.45 -7.08
C GLU A 125 2.01 16.09 -6.24
N GLU A 126 1.67 16.70 -5.11
CA GLU A 126 2.65 17.30 -4.19
C GLU A 126 3.64 16.24 -3.64
N ILE A 127 3.13 15.08 -3.23
CA ILE A 127 3.95 13.98 -2.69
C ILE A 127 4.81 13.36 -3.79
N GLN A 128 4.29 13.19 -5.01
CA GLN A 128 5.06 12.66 -6.14
C GLN A 128 6.24 13.59 -6.49
N ASN A 129 6.00 14.88 -6.54
CA ASN A 129 7.06 15.88 -6.75
C ASN A 129 8.14 15.80 -5.65
N LEU A 130 7.74 15.60 -4.39
CA LEU A 130 8.68 15.37 -3.29
C LEU A 130 9.46 14.07 -3.50
N CYS A 131 8.79 12.97 -3.87
CA CYS A 131 9.42 11.68 -4.11
C CYS A 131 10.50 11.77 -5.19
N ILE A 132 10.20 12.40 -6.31
CA ILE A 132 11.16 12.64 -7.40
C ILE A 132 12.39 13.40 -6.88
N ASN A 133 12.17 14.51 -6.16
CA ASN A 133 13.24 15.34 -5.62
C ASN A 133 14.10 14.64 -4.55
N LYS A 134 13.54 13.67 -3.84
CA LYS A 134 14.19 12.93 -2.75
C LYS A 134 14.65 11.53 -3.15
N ASN A 135 14.55 11.19 -4.45
CA ASN A 135 14.88 9.85 -4.98
C ASN A 135 14.13 8.73 -4.22
N LYS A 136 12.86 8.97 -3.93
CA LYS A 136 11.91 8.00 -3.39
C LYS A 136 10.93 7.58 -4.49
N LYS A 137 10.19 6.51 -4.29
CA LYS A 137 9.09 6.11 -5.17
C LYS A 137 7.77 6.17 -4.41
N LEU A 138 6.73 6.62 -5.10
CA LEU A 138 5.38 6.64 -4.56
C LEU A 138 4.63 5.37 -4.99
N VAL A 139 3.97 4.73 -4.02
CA VAL A 139 3.05 3.61 -4.24
C VAL A 139 1.65 4.10 -3.91
N ILE A 140 0.74 4.02 -4.85
CA ILE A 140 -0.66 4.39 -4.61
C ILE A 140 -1.48 3.12 -4.35
N TYR A 141 -2.10 3.08 -3.18
CA TYR A 141 -3.09 2.07 -2.82
C TYR A 141 -4.48 2.56 -3.19
N ILE A 142 -5.10 1.95 -4.21
CA ILE A 142 -6.45 2.30 -4.63
C ILE A 142 -7.45 1.66 -3.66
N SER A 143 -7.82 2.38 -2.63
CA SER A 143 -8.80 1.92 -1.65
C SER A 143 -10.19 1.85 -2.25
N MET A 144 -10.99 0.86 -1.83
CA MET A 144 -12.32 0.56 -2.36
C MET A 144 -12.31 0.18 -3.85
N ALA A 145 -11.21 -0.39 -4.34
CA ALA A 145 -11.05 -0.76 -5.75
C ALA A 145 -12.04 -1.83 -6.23
N PHE A 146 -12.69 -2.55 -5.34
CA PHE A 146 -13.63 -3.63 -5.64
C PHE A 146 -15.03 -3.41 -5.07
N GLY A 147 -15.37 -2.16 -4.75
CA GLY A 147 -16.66 -1.78 -4.16
C GLY A 147 -16.53 -1.17 -2.78
N ASN A 148 -17.65 -0.62 -2.28
CA ASN A 148 -17.69 0.10 -1.02
C ASN A 148 -18.99 -0.19 -0.24
N PRO A 149 -18.98 -0.08 1.11
CA PRO A 149 -20.15 -0.31 1.93
C PRO A 149 -20.99 0.97 2.17
N TYR A 150 -20.69 2.08 1.47
CA TYR A 150 -21.28 3.39 1.73
C TYR A 150 -22.38 3.78 0.74
N ASN A 151 -22.68 2.93 -0.24
CA ASN A 151 -23.54 3.22 -1.39
C ASN A 151 -23.02 4.37 -2.28
N ASP A 152 -21.73 4.66 -2.24
CA ASP A 152 -21.11 5.52 -3.24
C ASP A 152 -21.16 4.82 -4.60
N LEU A 153 -21.27 5.61 -5.66
CA LEU A 153 -21.24 5.07 -7.02
C LEU A 153 -19.94 4.29 -7.23
N TYR A 154 -20.08 3.08 -7.74
CA TYR A 154 -18.97 2.19 -8.05
C TYR A 154 -19.24 1.44 -9.36
N ASP A 155 -18.29 1.52 -10.25
CA ASP A 155 -18.07 0.60 -11.35
C ASP A 155 -16.56 0.53 -11.67
N GLU A 156 -16.19 -0.37 -12.55
CA GLU A 156 -14.79 -0.60 -12.91
C GLU A 156 -14.20 0.59 -13.67
N ASP A 157 -14.99 1.27 -14.50
CA ASP A 157 -14.57 2.44 -15.28
C ASP A 157 -14.17 3.61 -14.35
N ILE A 158 -14.83 3.75 -13.19
CA ILE A 158 -14.45 4.75 -12.18
C ILE A 158 -13.03 4.48 -11.67
N VAL A 159 -12.72 3.22 -11.37
CA VAL A 159 -11.37 2.84 -10.90
C VAL A 159 -10.34 3.10 -11.99
N PHE A 160 -10.62 2.66 -13.23
CA PHE A 160 -9.71 2.83 -14.36
C PHE A 160 -9.42 4.31 -14.63
N ASN A 161 -10.43 5.16 -14.66
CA ASN A 161 -10.30 6.59 -14.89
C ASN A 161 -9.40 7.27 -13.84
N TRP A 162 -9.49 6.86 -12.56
CA TRP A 162 -8.62 7.39 -11.51
C TRP A 162 -7.20 6.86 -11.62
N VAL A 163 -7.02 5.58 -11.95
CA VAL A 163 -5.69 5.00 -12.16
C VAL A 163 -4.98 5.66 -13.34
N GLU A 164 -5.67 5.90 -14.46
CA GLU A 164 -5.10 6.62 -15.63
C GLU A 164 -4.60 8.01 -15.24
N LYS A 165 -5.41 8.79 -14.50
CA LYS A 165 -4.99 10.12 -14.02
C LYS A 165 -3.76 10.05 -13.11
N LEU A 166 -3.65 9.02 -12.27
CA LEU A 166 -2.50 8.83 -11.39
C LEU A 166 -1.24 8.46 -12.20
N VAL A 167 -1.38 7.61 -13.20
CA VAL A 167 -0.26 7.23 -14.09
C VAL A 167 0.20 8.41 -14.94
N GLU A 168 -0.70 9.31 -15.37
CA GLU A 168 -0.34 10.57 -16.04
C GLU A 168 0.50 11.51 -15.17
N MET A 169 0.55 11.29 -13.85
CA MET A 169 1.42 11.99 -12.89
C MET A 169 2.77 11.28 -12.66
N ASP A 170 3.18 10.39 -13.57
CA ASP A 170 4.41 9.58 -13.44
C ASP A 170 4.41 8.65 -12.21
N ILE A 171 3.24 8.12 -11.82
CA ILE A 171 3.14 7.11 -10.77
C ILE A 171 3.41 5.74 -11.39
N ASP A 172 4.53 5.13 -10.98
CA ASP A 172 4.99 3.83 -11.52
C ASP A 172 4.33 2.62 -10.84
N ILE A 173 3.76 2.75 -9.63
CA ILE A 173 3.32 1.63 -8.82
C ILE A 173 1.91 1.88 -8.28
N ILE A 174 0.98 1.03 -8.69
CA ILE A 174 -0.43 1.04 -8.26
C ILE A 174 -0.76 -0.29 -7.61
N SER A 175 -1.35 -0.28 -6.42
CA SER A 175 -1.82 -1.48 -5.72
C SER A 175 -3.34 -1.40 -5.52
N LEU A 176 -4.09 -2.35 -6.10
CA LEU A 176 -5.54 -2.43 -5.96
C LEU A 176 -5.88 -3.00 -4.58
N ALA A 177 -6.58 -2.24 -3.76
CA ALA A 177 -6.92 -2.65 -2.40
C ALA A 177 -8.38 -3.09 -2.27
N ASP A 178 -8.58 -4.33 -1.87
CA ASP A 178 -9.86 -4.89 -1.42
C ASP A 178 -10.09 -4.52 0.05
N THR A 179 -10.27 -3.21 0.28
CA THR A 179 -10.24 -2.58 1.60
C THR A 179 -11.21 -3.19 2.61
N VAL A 180 -12.34 -3.71 2.15
CA VAL A 180 -13.40 -4.28 3.00
C VAL A 180 -13.63 -5.78 2.72
N GLY A 181 -12.78 -6.42 1.93
CA GLY A 181 -12.82 -7.85 1.69
C GLY A 181 -13.98 -8.35 0.83
N VAL A 182 -14.57 -7.48 -0.01
CA VAL A 182 -15.77 -7.80 -0.84
C VAL A 182 -15.46 -8.27 -2.24
N ALA A 183 -14.21 -8.19 -2.69
CA ALA A 183 -13.81 -8.61 -4.02
C ALA A 183 -14.13 -10.08 -4.29
N THR A 184 -14.71 -10.36 -5.46
CA THR A 184 -14.80 -11.71 -5.97
C THR A 184 -13.55 -12.07 -6.75
N PRO A 185 -13.20 -13.37 -6.91
CA PRO A 185 -12.07 -13.77 -7.75
C PRO A 185 -12.19 -13.27 -9.20
N GLU A 186 -13.39 -13.19 -9.75
CA GLU A 186 -13.67 -12.68 -11.09
C GLU A 186 -13.31 -11.20 -11.18
N GLN A 187 -13.80 -10.37 -10.25
CA GLN A 187 -13.44 -8.94 -10.20
C GLN A 187 -11.94 -8.72 -10.03
N VAL A 188 -11.27 -9.53 -9.19
CA VAL A 188 -9.81 -9.45 -9.03
C VAL A 188 -9.12 -9.74 -10.35
N TYR A 189 -9.54 -10.78 -11.07
CA TYR A 189 -8.97 -11.12 -12.37
C TYR A 189 -9.20 -10.00 -13.39
N ASP A 190 -10.46 -9.59 -13.60
CA ASP A 190 -10.83 -8.63 -14.65
C ASP A 190 -10.15 -7.27 -14.44
N MET A 191 -10.23 -6.71 -13.23
CA MET A 191 -9.61 -5.45 -12.89
C MET A 191 -8.08 -5.48 -13.02
N THR A 192 -7.47 -6.55 -12.52
CA THR A 192 -6.01 -6.67 -12.55
C THR A 192 -5.49 -6.89 -13.96
N SER A 193 -6.12 -7.78 -14.76
CA SER A 193 -5.71 -8.06 -16.14
C SER A 193 -5.85 -6.83 -17.02
N TYR A 194 -6.95 -6.09 -16.89
CA TYR A 194 -7.14 -4.85 -17.63
C TYR A 194 -6.01 -3.85 -17.37
N LEU A 195 -5.65 -3.60 -16.09
CA LEU A 195 -4.59 -2.65 -15.76
C LEU A 195 -3.21 -3.14 -16.21
N VAL A 196 -2.91 -4.44 -16.05
CA VAL A 196 -1.62 -5.02 -16.49
C VAL A 196 -1.46 -4.92 -18.01
N GLU A 197 -2.54 -5.14 -18.78
CA GLU A 197 -2.51 -5.08 -20.23
C GLU A 197 -2.49 -3.63 -20.75
N SER A 198 -3.27 -2.73 -20.13
CA SER A 198 -3.42 -1.34 -20.58
C SER A 198 -2.23 -0.46 -20.17
N LEU A 199 -1.56 -0.78 -19.08
CA LEU A 199 -0.50 0.03 -18.47
C LEU A 199 0.82 -0.76 -18.32
N PRO A 200 1.45 -1.18 -19.42
CA PRO A 200 2.61 -2.10 -19.37
C PRO A 200 3.86 -1.50 -18.73
N ALA A 201 3.91 -0.17 -18.55
CA ALA A 201 5.00 0.53 -17.86
C ALA A 201 4.75 0.67 -16.34
N THR A 202 3.53 0.39 -15.87
CA THR A 202 3.13 0.52 -14.47
C THR A 202 3.22 -0.83 -13.77
N GLU A 203 3.82 -0.86 -12.59
CA GLU A 203 3.78 -2.04 -11.72
C GLU A 203 2.43 -2.13 -11.03
N VAL A 204 1.60 -3.09 -11.43
CA VAL A 204 0.30 -3.34 -10.83
C VAL A 204 0.42 -4.40 -9.74
N GLY A 205 0.01 -4.04 -8.52
CA GLY A 205 -0.05 -4.92 -7.37
C GLY A 205 -1.47 -5.09 -6.84
N VAL A 206 -1.61 -6.01 -5.89
CA VAL A 206 -2.87 -6.24 -5.17
C VAL A 206 -2.64 -6.28 -3.66
N HIS A 207 -3.57 -5.69 -2.91
CA HIS A 207 -3.66 -5.72 -1.45
C HIS A 207 -5.04 -6.26 -1.08
N LEU A 208 -5.13 -7.59 -0.92
CA LEU A 208 -6.40 -8.30 -0.81
C LEU A 208 -6.71 -8.64 0.65
N HIS A 209 -7.74 -8.02 1.21
CA HIS A 209 -8.35 -8.52 2.45
C HIS A 209 -9.13 -9.79 2.16
N SER A 210 -8.85 -10.84 2.91
CA SER A 210 -9.35 -12.16 2.61
C SER A 210 -9.65 -12.94 3.90
N THR A 211 -10.56 -13.91 3.78
CA THR A 211 -10.82 -14.89 4.83
C THR A 211 -10.06 -16.18 4.53
N PHE A 212 -10.04 -17.09 5.50
CA PHE A 212 -9.45 -18.41 5.33
C PHE A 212 -10.09 -19.19 4.17
N GLU A 213 -11.36 -18.93 3.85
CA GLU A 213 -12.12 -19.64 2.82
C GLU A 213 -11.90 -19.09 1.41
N ASN A 214 -11.51 -17.82 1.25
CA ASN A 214 -11.49 -17.17 -0.07
C ASN A 214 -10.13 -16.63 -0.53
N TRP A 215 -9.11 -16.61 0.33
CA TRP A 215 -7.81 -16.03 0.00
C TRP A 215 -7.14 -16.67 -1.22
N GLN A 216 -7.23 -18.00 -1.33
CA GLN A 216 -6.57 -18.73 -2.40
C GLN A 216 -7.16 -18.38 -3.77
N GLN A 217 -8.49 -18.33 -3.86
CA GLN A 217 -9.18 -18.04 -5.12
C GLN A 217 -8.89 -16.61 -5.59
N LYS A 218 -8.85 -15.63 -4.68
CA LYS A 218 -8.48 -14.25 -5.01
C LYS A 218 -7.00 -14.15 -5.46
N LEU A 219 -6.10 -14.82 -4.75
CA LEU A 219 -4.68 -14.85 -5.09
C LEU A 219 -4.45 -15.51 -6.46
N ASP A 220 -5.05 -16.67 -6.71
CA ASP A 220 -4.95 -17.38 -7.99
C ASP A 220 -5.48 -16.52 -9.16
N ALA A 221 -6.55 -15.75 -8.92
CA ALA A 221 -7.11 -14.83 -9.90
C ALA A 221 -6.10 -13.72 -10.26
N ALA A 222 -5.50 -13.07 -9.25
CA ALA A 222 -4.50 -12.03 -9.48
C ALA A 222 -3.24 -12.56 -10.19
N VAL A 223 -2.76 -13.76 -9.82
CA VAL A 223 -1.63 -14.41 -10.50
C VAL A 223 -1.96 -14.70 -11.97
N LYS A 224 -3.15 -15.23 -12.25
CA LYS A 224 -3.61 -15.49 -13.64
C LYS A 224 -3.75 -14.22 -14.46
N ALA A 225 -4.12 -13.11 -13.82
CA ALA A 225 -4.21 -11.79 -14.43
C ALA A 225 -2.84 -11.15 -14.73
N GLY A 226 -1.74 -11.80 -14.36
CA GLY A 226 -0.38 -11.30 -14.61
C GLY A 226 0.18 -10.39 -13.51
N CYS A 227 -0.51 -10.27 -12.36
CA CYS A 227 0.02 -9.56 -11.21
C CYS A 227 1.32 -10.18 -10.72
N ASN A 228 2.29 -9.35 -10.38
CA ASN A 228 3.59 -9.79 -9.87
C ASN A 228 3.98 -9.13 -8.53
N ARG A 229 3.10 -8.29 -7.95
CA ARG A 229 3.29 -7.61 -6.68
C ARG A 229 2.13 -7.92 -5.74
N PHE A 230 2.41 -8.51 -4.59
CA PHE A 230 1.41 -9.00 -3.63
C PHE A 230 1.71 -8.49 -2.24
N ASP A 231 0.79 -7.75 -1.68
CA ASP A 231 0.83 -7.32 -0.29
C ASP A 231 0.13 -8.37 0.59
N GLY A 232 0.69 -8.62 1.75
CA GLY A 232 0.11 -9.52 2.73
C GLY A 232 0.76 -9.38 4.08
N ALA A 233 0.08 -9.85 5.12
CA ALA A 233 0.61 -9.91 6.46
C ALA A 233 0.76 -11.36 6.92
N LEU A 234 1.86 -11.68 7.59
CA LEU A 234 2.09 -13.01 8.14
C LEU A 234 0.91 -13.44 9.03
N LYS A 235 0.45 -14.68 8.83
CA LYS A 235 -0.73 -15.28 9.46
C LYS A 235 -2.07 -14.63 9.07
N GLY A 236 -2.12 -13.77 8.05
CA GLY A 236 -3.32 -13.07 7.65
C GLY A 236 -3.87 -12.12 8.72
N ILE A 237 -2.99 -11.50 9.51
CA ILE A 237 -3.35 -10.51 10.52
C ILE A 237 -3.25 -9.13 9.89
N GLY A 238 -4.34 -8.37 9.91
CA GLY A 238 -4.39 -7.02 9.33
C GLY A 238 -5.74 -6.72 8.69
N GLY A 239 -5.96 -5.45 8.30
CA GLY A 239 -7.16 -4.99 7.63
C GLY A 239 -8.23 -4.42 8.53
#